data_4aa7500c134867025c84445237c4ca28
#
_entry.id   4aa7500c134867025c84445237c4ca28
#
_cell.length_a   1.000
_cell.length_b   1.000
_cell.length_c   1.000
_cell.angle_alpha   90.00
_cell.angle_beta   90.00
_cell.angle_gamma   90.00
#
_symmetry.space_group_name_H-M   'P 1'
#
loop_
_entity.id
_entity.type
_entity.pdbx_description
1 polymer ?
#
loop_
_entity_poly.entity_id
_entity_poly.type
_entity_poly.pdbx_seq_one_letter_code
_entity_poly.pdbx_strand_id
1 'polypeptide(L)'
;MTTTENAHSFPTLDGTRLSVYWQGPHHAPLTIVLVHGWMLDLRVWGPVADLLASAGGWRVLRYDQRGHGRSDPADPTTATINHLADDLAELLRRQVSGPVVLVGHSMGGMAIMGLADRHAELVAQRVVGAAFVATSCGDLMTLDLGLRPVLARLAARGETRLMRSEGMARRLRGREWTARRVGLIRPGVRWLLFGEHPQRADIELTATCMAQSRPANLMDFRPTFTDHDRATALAAFANTPTLVLAGVRDRLIPIRHATAIAAQLPDATLVRYAGAAHMVHLERADQVAHRITELAAMVSRPS
;
A
#
# COMPACT_ATOMS: atom_id res chain seq x y z
N MET A 1 18.97 -22.16 -1.52
CA MET A 1 18.19 -22.29 -0.28
C MET A 1 16.76 -21.92 -0.63
N THR A 2 15.84 -22.87 -0.57
CA THR A 2 14.42 -22.69 -0.87
C THR A 2 13.81 -21.74 0.13
N THR A 3 13.39 -20.56 -0.32
CA THR A 3 12.58 -19.61 0.44
C THR A 3 11.25 -20.27 0.75
N THR A 4 11.05 -20.70 2.00
CA THR A 4 9.78 -21.29 2.44
C THR A 4 8.74 -20.17 2.48
N GLU A 5 7.82 -20.18 1.54
CA GLU A 5 6.67 -19.28 1.48
C GLU A 5 5.62 -19.75 2.50
N ASN A 6 5.43 -19.00 3.57
CA ASN A 6 4.43 -19.31 4.58
C ASN A 6 3.30 -18.26 4.57
N ALA A 7 2.22 -18.58 3.86
CA ALA A 7 0.96 -17.84 3.97
C ALA A 7 0.18 -18.35 5.19
N HIS A 8 -0.26 -17.44 6.06
CA HIS A 8 -1.13 -17.78 7.19
C HIS A 8 -2.15 -16.69 7.48
N SER A 9 -3.15 -17.01 8.28
CA SER A 9 -4.17 -16.07 8.74
C SER A 9 -3.78 -15.54 10.12
N PHE A 10 -3.80 -14.22 10.28
CA PHE A 10 -3.53 -13.51 11.52
C PHE A 10 -4.82 -12.85 12.04
N PRO A 11 -5.36 -13.27 13.19
CA PRO A 11 -6.53 -12.63 13.79
C PRO A 11 -6.10 -11.37 14.57
N THR A 12 -6.71 -10.24 14.27
CA THR A 12 -6.61 -9.00 15.04
C THR A 12 -7.47 -9.09 16.30
N LEU A 13 -7.33 -8.13 17.23
CA LEU A 13 -8.09 -8.11 18.47
C LEU A 13 -9.59 -7.92 18.26
N ASP A 14 -10.00 -7.23 17.19
CA ASP A 14 -11.41 -7.08 16.82
C ASP A 14 -11.97 -8.30 16.07
N GLY A 15 -11.15 -9.35 15.89
CA GLY A 15 -11.54 -10.60 15.23
C GLY A 15 -11.36 -10.62 13.72
N THR A 16 -10.95 -9.51 13.08
CA THR A 16 -10.67 -9.46 11.65
C THR A 16 -9.45 -10.33 11.32
N ARG A 17 -9.57 -11.23 10.36
CA ARG A 17 -8.46 -12.08 9.93
C ARG A 17 -7.73 -11.44 8.75
N LEU A 18 -6.43 -11.19 8.93
CA LEU A 18 -5.53 -10.70 7.89
C LEU A 18 -4.78 -11.87 7.25
N SER A 19 -4.67 -11.86 5.94
CA SER A 19 -3.82 -12.80 5.19
C SER A 19 -2.40 -12.27 5.17
N VAL A 20 -1.47 -13.04 5.73
CA VAL A 20 -0.07 -12.64 5.94
C VAL A 20 0.85 -13.58 5.18
N TYR A 21 1.89 -13.04 4.59
CA TYR A 21 2.84 -13.77 3.76
C TYR A 21 4.29 -13.38 4.08
N TRP A 22 5.13 -14.39 4.31
CA TRP A 22 6.50 -14.23 4.73
C TRP A 22 7.50 -14.78 3.72
N GLN A 23 8.61 -14.05 3.53
CA GLN A 23 9.77 -14.49 2.75
C GLN A 23 11.07 -14.19 3.50
N GLY A 24 12.13 -14.92 3.16
CA GLY A 24 13.44 -14.77 3.77
C GLY A 24 13.65 -15.58 5.07
N PRO A 25 14.81 -15.45 5.71
CA PRO A 25 15.19 -16.27 6.85
C PRO A 25 14.38 -15.95 8.10
N HIS A 26 13.99 -16.99 8.84
CA HIS A 26 13.15 -16.87 10.05
C HIS A 26 13.75 -16.01 11.17
N HIS A 27 15.08 -16.06 11.30
CA HIS A 27 15.85 -15.40 12.37
C HIS A 27 16.61 -14.15 11.84
N ALA A 28 16.07 -13.49 10.82
CA ALA A 28 16.67 -12.26 10.34
C ALA A 28 16.61 -11.17 11.42
N PRO A 29 17.69 -10.37 11.59
CA PRO A 29 17.74 -9.32 12.60
C PRO A 29 16.84 -8.14 12.29
N LEU A 30 16.34 -8.03 11.06
CA LEU A 30 15.48 -6.95 10.57
C LEU A 30 14.32 -7.54 9.76
N THR A 31 13.15 -6.95 9.91
CA THR A 31 11.97 -7.23 9.07
C THR A 31 11.61 -6.03 8.21
N ILE A 32 11.41 -6.24 6.90
CA ILE A 32 10.86 -5.25 5.99
C ILE A 32 9.36 -5.57 5.83
N VAL A 33 8.49 -4.61 6.16
CA VAL A 33 7.03 -4.76 6.07
C VAL A 33 6.51 -3.94 4.90
N LEU A 34 5.89 -4.61 3.91
CA LEU A 34 5.37 -4.02 2.69
C LEU A 34 3.85 -3.89 2.76
N VAL A 35 3.35 -2.65 2.73
CA VAL A 35 1.93 -2.32 2.89
C VAL A 35 1.37 -1.81 1.56
N HIS A 36 0.37 -2.51 1.01
CA HIS A 36 -0.20 -2.20 -0.31
C HIS A 36 -1.21 -1.04 -0.28
N GLY A 37 -1.60 -0.56 -1.46
CA GLY A 37 -2.56 0.51 -1.66
C GLY A 37 -4.04 0.05 -1.72
N TRP A 38 -4.94 1.01 -1.83
CA TRP A 38 -6.38 0.79 -1.99
C TRP A 38 -6.70 0.01 -3.26
N MET A 39 -7.69 -0.90 -3.20
CA MET A 39 -8.11 -1.81 -4.27
C MET A 39 -7.04 -2.80 -4.73
N LEU A 40 -5.90 -2.83 -4.08
CA LEU A 40 -4.80 -3.75 -4.35
C LEU A 40 -4.75 -4.86 -3.29
N ASP A 41 -3.76 -5.72 -3.40
CA ASP A 41 -3.45 -6.74 -2.41
C ASP A 41 -1.92 -7.01 -2.37
N LEU A 42 -1.49 -7.91 -1.50
CA LEU A 42 -0.07 -8.19 -1.26
C LEU A 42 0.72 -8.59 -2.51
N ARG A 43 0.04 -9.04 -3.59
CA ARG A 43 0.69 -9.47 -4.83
C ARG A 43 1.42 -8.34 -5.57
N VAL A 44 0.95 -7.10 -5.45
CA VAL A 44 1.60 -5.96 -6.14
C VAL A 44 2.99 -5.67 -5.62
N TRP A 45 3.31 -6.14 -4.41
CA TRP A 45 4.65 -6.08 -3.85
C TRP A 45 5.53 -7.29 -4.23
N GLY A 46 4.97 -8.31 -4.94
CA GLY A 46 5.69 -9.53 -5.31
C GLY A 46 7.06 -9.28 -5.92
N PRO A 47 7.16 -8.54 -7.04
CA PRO A 47 8.44 -8.31 -7.70
C PRO A 47 9.50 -7.67 -6.78
N VAL A 48 9.12 -6.66 -5.99
CA VAL A 48 10.02 -6.01 -5.02
C VAL A 48 10.40 -6.96 -3.89
N ALA A 49 9.43 -7.70 -3.35
CA ALA A 49 9.67 -8.63 -2.24
C ALA A 49 10.62 -9.77 -2.62
N ASP A 50 10.50 -10.29 -3.84
CA ASP A 50 11.39 -11.34 -4.35
C ASP A 50 12.84 -10.83 -4.47
N LEU A 51 13.03 -9.59 -4.94
CA LEU A 51 14.35 -8.95 -5.01
C LEU A 51 14.92 -8.69 -3.60
N LEU A 52 14.11 -8.20 -2.66
CA LEU A 52 14.53 -7.98 -1.28
C LEU A 52 14.92 -9.29 -0.58
N ALA A 53 14.11 -10.33 -0.74
CA ALA A 53 14.42 -11.65 -0.16
C ALA A 53 15.69 -12.26 -0.76
N SER A 54 15.94 -12.04 -2.06
CA SER A 54 17.14 -12.52 -2.76
C SER A 54 18.41 -11.76 -2.34
N ALA A 55 18.28 -10.47 -1.98
CA ALA A 55 19.40 -9.69 -1.46
C ALA A 55 19.91 -10.19 -0.10
N GLY A 56 19.06 -10.87 0.67
CA GLY A 56 19.39 -11.57 1.92
C GLY A 56 19.55 -10.64 3.12
N GLY A 57 19.67 -11.24 4.31
CA GLY A 57 19.95 -10.52 5.55
C GLY A 57 18.72 -10.03 6.33
N TRP A 58 17.56 -9.98 5.74
CA TRP A 58 16.28 -9.58 6.37
C TRP A 58 15.13 -10.50 6.03
N ARG A 59 14.08 -10.42 6.82
CA ARG A 59 12.79 -11.06 6.58
C ARG A 59 11.84 -10.06 5.92
N VAL A 60 11.04 -10.50 4.96
CA VAL A 60 10.06 -9.67 4.27
C VAL A 60 8.66 -10.14 4.63
N LEU A 61 7.84 -9.22 5.12
CA LEU A 61 6.44 -9.40 5.44
C LEU A 61 5.57 -8.63 4.46
N ARG A 62 4.62 -9.33 3.84
CA ARG A 62 3.52 -8.74 3.07
C ARG A 62 2.21 -9.20 3.67
N TYR A 63 1.19 -8.38 3.66
CA TYR A 63 -0.13 -8.78 4.12
C TYR A 63 -1.22 -8.07 3.33
N ASP A 64 -2.38 -8.69 3.25
CA ASP A 64 -3.57 -8.06 2.74
C ASP A 64 -4.22 -7.26 3.88
N GLN A 65 -4.40 -5.95 3.68
CA GLN A 65 -5.09 -5.10 4.64
C GLN A 65 -6.57 -5.52 4.77
N ARG A 66 -7.23 -5.23 5.92
CA ARG A 66 -8.67 -5.50 6.06
C ARG A 66 -9.45 -5.01 4.85
N GLY A 67 -10.44 -5.76 4.43
CA GLY A 67 -11.24 -5.46 3.26
C GLY A 67 -10.60 -5.81 1.92
N HIS A 68 -9.32 -6.16 1.87
CA HIS A 68 -8.57 -6.39 0.64
C HIS A 68 -8.09 -7.84 0.51
N GLY A 69 -7.80 -8.26 -0.72
CA GLY A 69 -7.21 -9.56 -1.01
C GLY A 69 -7.96 -10.73 -0.40
N ARG A 70 -7.23 -11.52 0.40
CA ARG A 70 -7.75 -12.69 1.13
C ARG A 70 -8.11 -12.39 2.58
N SER A 71 -7.86 -11.17 3.07
CA SER A 71 -8.29 -10.74 4.40
C SER A 71 -9.80 -10.64 4.49
N ASP A 72 -10.33 -10.67 5.73
CA ASP A 72 -11.76 -10.52 5.97
C ASP A 72 -12.28 -9.16 5.45
N PRO A 73 -13.56 -9.05 5.08
CA PRO A 73 -14.20 -7.79 4.75
C PRO A 73 -14.01 -6.76 5.87
N ALA A 74 -13.84 -5.49 5.51
CA ALA A 74 -14.04 -4.42 6.47
C ALA A 74 -15.55 -4.15 6.59
N ASP A 75 -16.00 -3.80 7.78
CA ASP A 75 -17.28 -3.17 8.01
C ASP A 75 -17.18 -1.68 7.61
N PRO A 76 -18.28 -1.03 7.15
CA PRO A 76 -18.24 0.39 6.81
C PRO A 76 -17.67 1.31 7.92
N THR A 77 -17.85 0.94 9.18
CA THR A 77 -17.32 1.69 10.32
C THR A 77 -15.84 1.43 10.59
N THR A 78 -15.30 0.32 10.10
CA THR A 78 -13.91 -0.10 10.28
C THR A 78 -13.05 0.06 9.01
N ALA A 79 -13.64 0.48 7.90
CA ALA A 79 -12.95 0.78 6.65
C ALA A 79 -12.26 2.15 6.71
N THR A 80 -11.32 2.34 7.62
CA THR A 80 -10.64 3.63 7.86
C THR A 80 -9.14 3.48 7.97
N ILE A 81 -8.40 4.55 7.67
CA ILE A 81 -6.94 4.61 7.88
C ILE A 81 -6.58 4.31 9.34
N ASN A 82 -7.43 4.71 10.31
CA ASN A 82 -7.19 4.42 11.72
C ASN A 82 -7.18 2.91 12.00
N HIS A 83 -8.17 2.18 11.49
CA HIS A 83 -8.21 0.72 11.66
C HIS A 83 -7.09 0.01 10.92
N LEU A 84 -6.67 0.51 9.74
CA LEU A 84 -5.48 -0.01 9.06
C LEU A 84 -4.20 0.20 9.87
N ALA A 85 -4.09 1.33 10.55
CA ALA A 85 -2.98 1.65 11.44
C ALA A 85 -2.99 0.74 12.69
N ASP A 86 -4.15 0.50 13.28
CA ASP A 86 -4.31 -0.39 14.43
C ASP A 86 -3.98 -1.85 14.05
N ASP A 87 -4.44 -2.33 12.91
CA ASP A 87 -4.07 -3.65 12.36
C ASP A 87 -2.56 -3.79 12.19
N LEU A 88 -1.92 -2.76 11.60
CA LEU A 88 -0.47 -2.75 11.42
C LEU A 88 0.24 -2.76 12.78
N ALA A 89 -0.23 -2.01 13.76
CA ALA A 89 0.33 -2.00 15.11
C ALA A 89 0.25 -3.38 15.78
N GLU A 90 -0.90 -4.06 15.66
CA GLU A 90 -1.06 -5.40 16.19
C GLU A 90 -0.16 -6.42 15.50
N LEU A 91 -0.07 -6.34 14.19
CA LEU A 91 0.79 -7.20 13.40
C LEU A 91 2.26 -7.03 13.81
N LEU A 92 2.72 -5.80 14.00
CA LEU A 92 4.07 -5.50 14.48
C LEU A 92 4.31 -6.04 15.90
N ARG A 93 3.35 -5.90 16.81
CA ARG A 93 3.49 -6.36 18.20
C ARG A 93 3.49 -7.88 18.33
N ARG A 94 2.68 -8.57 17.54
CA ARG A 94 2.37 -9.99 17.74
C ARG A 94 3.05 -10.93 16.74
N GLN A 95 3.47 -10.43 15.58
CA GLN A 95 4.06 -11.25 14.50
C GLN A 95 5.50 -10.90 14.19
N VAL A 96 5.94 -9.69 14.51
CA VAL A 96 7.29 -9.23 14.17
C VAL A 96 8.12 -9.06 15.43
N SER A 97 9.25 -9.73 15.50
CA SER A 97 10.26 -9.51 16.54
C SER A 97 11.37 -8.58 16.03
N GLY A 98 11.92 -7.72 16.90
CA GLY A 98 13.04 -6.84 16.55
C GLY A 98 12.66 -5.59 15.72
N PRO A 99 13.66 -4.91 15.15
CA PRO A 99 13.48 -3.69 14.39
C PRO A 99 12.79 -3.93 13.05
N VAL A 100 12.11 -2.89 12.55
CA VAL A 100 11.38 -2.95 11.28
C VAL A 100 11.72 -1.78 10.36
N VAL A 101 11.72 -2.04 9.05
CA VAL A 101 11.60 -1.04 7.99
C VAL A 101 10.17 -1.11 7.45
N LEU A 102 9.44 0.00 7.50
CA LEU A 102 8.08 0.09 6.97
C LEU A 102 8.09 0.68 5.56
N VAL A 103 7.45 0.01 4.63
CA VAL A 103 7.35 0.45 3.23
C VAL A 103 5.88 0.49 2.84
N GLY A 104 5.32 1.66 2.57
CA GLY A 104 3.91 1.82 2.27
C GLY A 104 3.64 2.45 0.92
N HIS A 105 2.85 1.79 0.07
CA HIS A 105 2.37 2.31 -1.20
C HIS A 105 0.98 2.93 -1.04
N SER A 106 0.82 4.18 -1.49
CA SER A 106 -0.49 4.85 -1.56
C SER A 106 -1.21 4.81 -0.19
N MET A 107 -2.40 4.22 -0.08
CA MET A 107 -3.11 4.00 1.18
C MET A 107 -2.24 3.28 2.25
N GLY A 108 -1.32 2.41 1.84
CA GLY A 108 -0.37 1.76 2.75
C GLY A 108 0.59 2.76 3.42
N GLY A 109 1.01 3.79 2.69
CA GLY A 109 1.78 4.91 3.25
C GLY A 109 0.96 5.74 4.24
N MET A 110 -0.34 5.95 3.93
CA MET A 110 -1.28 6.62 4.85
C MET A 110 -1.50 5.80 6.14
N ALA A 111 -1.57 4.47 6.02
CA ALA A 111 -1.66 3.58 7.19
C ALA A 111 -0.41 3.66 8.08
N ILE A 112 0.79 3.79 7.50
CA ILE A 112 2.04 4.01 8.25
C ILE A 112 2.03 5.37 8.96
N MET A 113 1.52 6.44 8.30
CA MET A 113 1.34 7.73 8.97
C MET A 113 0.28 7.66 10.07
N GLY A 114 -0.80 6.89 9.86
CA GLY A 114 -1.79 6.60 10.89
C GLY A 114 -1.20 5.83 12.08
N LEU A 115 -0.27 4.89 11.83
CA LEU A 115 0.48 4.20 12.88
C LEU A 115 1.30 5.20 13.71
N ALA A 116 1.98 6.14 13.06
CA ALA A 116 2.76 7.17 13.73
C ALA A 116 1.89 8.10 14.59
N ASP A 117 0.72 8.46 14.10
CA ASP A 117 -0.25 9.30 14.81
C ASP A 117 -0.83 8.61 16.05
N ARG A 118 -1.18 7.32 15.95
CA ARG A 118 -1.90 6.57 16.98
C ARG A 118 -1.03 5.73 17.91
N HIS A 119 0.15 5.35 17.44
CA HIS A 119 1.08 4.42 18.13
C HIS A 119 2.53 4.93 18.07
N ALA A 120 2.74 6.23 18.35
CA ALA A 120 4.04 6.90 18.25
C ALA A 120 5.14 6.18 19.04
N GLU A 121 4.83 5.63 20.24
CA GLU A 121 5.79 4.87 21.04
C GLU A 121 6.24 3.58 20.34
N LEU A 122 5.33 2.87 19.65
CA LEU A 122 5.68 1.68 18.88
C LEU A 122 6.60 2.04 17.71
N VAL A 123 6.31 3.15 17.03
CA VAL A 123 7.18 3.67 15.96
C VAL A 123 8.56 3.98 16.50
N ALA A 124 8.66 4.73 17.58
CA ALA A 124 9.94 5.11 18.21
C ALA A 124 10.77 3.90 18.68
N GLN A 125 10.12 2.84 19.16
CA GLN A 125 10.77 1.63 19.67
C GLN A 125 11.20 0.64 18.57
N ARG A 126 10.46 0.60 17.47
CA ARG A 126 10.57 -0.53 16.52
C ARG A 126 10.95 -0.11 15.10
N VAL A 127 10.59 1.10 14.66
CA VAL A 127 10.79 1.52 13.27
C VAL A 127 12.15 2.18 13.13
N VAL A 128 13.06 1.48 12.43
CA VAL A 128 14.41 1.96 12.19
C VAL A 128 14.60 2.54 10.79
N GLY A 129 13.60 2.40 9.90
CA GLY A 129 13.58 2.99 8.57
C GLY A 129 12.17 3.04 8.02
N ALA A 130 11.88 3.99 7.14
CA ALA A 130 10.58 4.14 6.48
C ALA A 130 10.72 4.47 5.00
N ALA A 131 9.74 4.00 4.19
CA ALA A 131 9.65 4.38 2.78
C ALA A 131 8.19 4.67 2.40
N PHE A 132 7.93 5.89 1.98
CA PHE A 132 6.64 6.39 1.51
C PHE A 132 6.63 6.37 -0.02
N VAL A 133 5.82 5.49 -0.61
CA VAL A 133 5.84 5.20 -2.05
C VAL A 133 4.53 5.67 -2.68
N ALA A 134 4.56 6.67 -3.56
CA ALA A 134 3.40 7.22 -4.27
C ALA A 134 2.21 7.48 -3.33
N THR A 135 2.45 8.17 -2.21
CA THR A 135 1.46 8.43 -1.15
C THR A 135 1.34 9.92 -0.81
N SER A 136 0.44 10.25 0.11
CA SER A 136 0.16 11.62 0.56
C SER A 136 0.07 11.68 2.08
N CYS A 137 0.47 12.80 2.67
CA CYS A 137 0.25 13.09 4.09
C CYS A 137 -1.03 13.92 4.35
N GLY A 138 -1.75 14.33 3.30
CA GLY A 138 -2.99 15.11 3.40
C GLY A 138 -3.34 15.77 2.07
N ASP A 139 -4.32 16.67 2.12
CA ASP A 139 -4.78 17.47 0.96
C ASP A 139 -5.24 16.62 -0.26
N LEU A 140 -5.94 15.53 0.02
CA LEU A 140 -6.55 14.66 -0.99
C LEU A 140 -8.00 15.08 -1.33
N MET A 141 -8.37 16.34 -1.05
CA MET A 141 -9.71 16.89 -1.21
C MET A 141 -10.31 16.73 -2.62
N THR A 142 -9.47 16.54 -3.61
CA THR A 142 -9.87 16.13 -4.95
C THR A 142 -8.93 15.02 -5.40
N LEU A 143 -9.40 13.78 -5.32
CA LEU A 143 -8.92 12.75 -6.25
C LEU A 143 -9.32 13.26 -7.63
N ASP A 144 -8.49 14.12 -8.19
CA ASP A 144 -8.69 14.70 -9.51
C ASP A 144 -8.30 13.61 -10.52
N LEU A 145 -9.23 12.64 -10.69
CA LEU A 145 -9.11 11.54 -11.64
C LEU A 145 -9.02 12.05 -13.08
N GLY A 146 -8.76 13.35 -13.28
CA GLY A 146 -8.78 14.00 -14.60
C GLY A 146 -10.17 13.99 -15.23
N LEU A 147 -11.22 13.57 -14.49
CA LEU A 147 -12.60 13.63 -14.90
C LEU A 147 -13.21 14.94 -14.38
N ARG A 148 -13.96 15.62 -15.23
CA ARG A 148 -14.74 16.78 -14.78
C ARG A 148 -15.54 16.37 -13.53
N PRO A 149 -15.54 17.19 -12.46
CA PRO A 149 -16.14 16.83 -11.15
C PRO A 149 -17.58 16.31 -11.24
N VAL A 150 -18.34 16.78 -12.22
CA VAL A 150 -19.72 16.37 -12.48
C VAL A 150 -19.80 14.93 -12.98
N LEU A 151 -18.91 14.51 -13.89
CA LEU A 151 -18.88 13.14 -14.42
C LEU A 151 -18.41 12.14 -13.35
N ALA A 152 -17.46 12.52 -12.51
CA ALA A 152 -17.01 11.71 -11.38
C ALA A 152 -18.14 11.48 -10.36
N ARG A 153 -18.96 12.52 -10.06
CA ARG A 153 -20.14 12.42 -9.17
C ARG A 153 -21.26 11.56 -9.76
N LEU A 154 -21.49 11.64 -11.07
CA LEU A 154 -22.50 10.82 -11.75
C LEU A 154 -22.07 9.36 -11.83
N ALA A 155 -20.82 9.08 -12.14
CA ALA A 155 -20.26 7.73 -12.14
C ALA A 155 -20.32 7.11 -10.72
N ALA A 156 -19.92 7.84 -9.69
CA ALA A 156 -20.00 7.39 -8.29
C ALA A 156 -21.45 7.09 -7.84
N ARG A 157 -22.44 7.92 -8.26
CA ARG A 157 -23.87 7.68 -7.95
C ARG A 157 -24.43 6.44 -8.67
N GLY A 158 -24.08 6.26 -9.95
CA GLY A 158 -24.46 5.08 -10.73
C GLY A 158 -23.89 3.79 -10.15
N GLU A 159 -22.62 3.81 -9.78
CA GLU A 159 -21.89 2.72 -9.18
C GLU A 159 -22.48 2.34 -7.80
N THR A 160 -22.75 3.31 -6.94
CA THR A 160 -23.36 3.10 -5.62
C THR A 160 -24.73 2.43 -5.71
N ARG A 161 -25.53 2.77 -6.71
CA ARG A 161 -26.87 2.19 -6.91
C ARG A 161 -26.82 0.76 -7.42
N LEU A 162 -25.85 0.45 -8.29
CA LEU A 162 -25.63 -0.89 -8.84
C LEU A 162 -25.10 -1.86 -7.78
N MET A 163 -24.25 -1.37 -6.86
CA MET A 163 -23.54 -2.18 -5.87
C MET A 163 -24.31 -2.47 -4.59
N ARG A 164 -25.43 -1.79 -4.33
CA ARG A 164 -26.27 -2.03 -3.15
C ARG A 164 -27.10 -3.32 -3.19
N SER A 165 -27.11 -4.08 -4.29
CA SER A 165 -27.82 -5.36 -4.34
C SER A 165 -26.86 -6.52 -4.03
N GLU A 166 -27.05 -7.17 -2.86
CA GLU A 166 -26.27 -8.35 -2.44
C GLU A 166 -26.36 -9.51 -3.44
N GLY A 167 -27.45 -9.65 -4.15
CA GLY A 167 -27.63 -10.65 -5.20
C GLY A 167 -26.73 -10.43 -6.41
N MET A 168 -26.45 -9.19 -6.78
CA MET A 168 -25.54 -8.83 -7.85
C MET A 168 -24.08 -9.09 -7.43
N ALA A 169 -23.70 -8.71 -6.20
CA ALA A 169 -22.38 -8.95 -5.66
C ALA A 169 -22.00 -10.44 -5.62
N ARG A 170 -22.98 -11.34 -5.39
CA ARG A 170 -22.78 -12.79 -5.39
C ARG A 170 -22.59 -13.37 -6.80
N ARG A 171 -23.32 -12.87 -7.80
CA ARG A 171 -23.16 -13.26 -9.21
C ARG A 171 -21.83 -12.77 -9.80
N LEU A 172 -21.28 -11.68 -9.29
CA LEU A 172 -20.07 -11.03 -9.75
C LEU A 172 -18.76 -11.68 -9.25
N ARG A 173 -18.82 -12.80 -8.50
CA ARG A 173 -17.63 -13.49 -7.95
C ARG A 173 -17.12 -14.65 -8.80
N GLY A 174 -17.72 -14.93 -9.95
CA GLY A 174 -17.28 -15.99 -10.85
C GLY A 174 -15.99 -15.67 -11.60
N ARG A 175 -15.18 -16.70 -11.89
CA ARG A 175 -13.89 -16.58 -12.60
C ARG A 175 -14.02 -15.89 -13.96
N GLU A 176 -15.07 -16.19 -14.71
CA GLU A 176 -15.36 -15.57 -16.02
C GLU A 176 -15.71 -14.09 -15.90
N TRP A 177 -16.43 -13.71 -14.82
CA TRP A 177 -16.75 -12.33 -14.55
C TRP A 177 -15.50 -11.50 -14.20
N THR A 178 -14.59 -12.06 -13.42
CA THR A 178 -13.31 -11.42 -13.11
C THR A 178 -12.52 -11.13 -14.39
N ALA A 179 -12.42 -12.11 -15.29
CA ALA A 179 -11.71 -11.93 -16.58
C ALA A 179 -12.36 -10.84 -17.45
N ARG A 180 -13.71 -10.79 -17.51
CA ARG A 180 -14.44 -9.71 -18.22
C ARG A 180 -14.20 -8.34 -17.59
N ARG A 181 -14.23 -8.25 -16.26
CA ARG A 181 -13.93 -7.00 -15.53
C ARG A 181 -12.51 -6.53 -15.78
N VAL A 182 -11.52 -7.42 -15.73
CA VAL A 182 -10.13 -7.10 -16.05
C VAL A 182 -10.03 -6.50 -17.45
N GLY A 183 -10.63 -7.13 -18.47
CA GLY A 183 -10.65 -6.60 -19.84
C GLY A 183 -11.26 -5.21 -19.93
N LEU A 184 -12.35 -4.96 -19.19
CA LEU A 184 -13.07 -3.69 -19.20
C LEU A 184 -12.29 -2.56 -18.50
N ILE A 185 -11.69 -2.83 -17.32
CA ILE A 185 -11.03 -1.79 -16.52
C ILE A 185 -9.57 -1.55 -16.94
N ARG A 186 -8.92 -2.52 -17.57
CA ARG A 186 -7.50 -2.48 -17.93
C ARG A 186 -7.05 -1.20 -18.68
N PRO A 187 -7.79 -0.67 -19.68
CA PRO A 187 -7.42 0.59 -20.33
C PRO A 187 -7.38 1.77 -19.37
N GLY A 188 -8.37 1.87 -18.46
CA GLY A 188 -8.42 2.89 -17.42
C GLY A 188 -7.29 2.74 -16.40
N VAL A 189 -7.01 1.51 -15.95
CA VAL A 189 -5.88 1.17 -15.07
C VAL A 189 -4.56 1.59 -15.71
N ARG A 190 -4.34 1.24 -16.99
CA ARG A 190 -3.15 1.64 -17.74
C ARG A 190 -2.99 3.16 -17.81
N TRP A 191 -4.06 3.87 -18.12
CA TRP A 191 -4.03 5.32 -18.26
C TRP A 191 -3.83 6.06 -16.94
N LEU A 192 -4.53 5.62 -15.87
CA LEU A 192 -4.54 6.34 -14.59
C LEU A 192 -3.31 6.03 -13.74
N LEU A 193 -2.90 4.75 -13.68
CA LEU A 193 -1.96 4.27 -12.68
C LEU A 193 -0.55 4.04 -13.22
N PHE A 194 -0.36 4.00 -14.54
CA PHE A 194 0.92 3.68 -15.14
C PHE A 194 1.49 4.81 -16.00
N GLY A 195 2.80 4.91 -16.03
CA GLY A 195 3.56 5.89 -16.78
C GLY A 195 3.78 5.51 -18.25
N GLU A 196 4.97 5.75 -18.78
CA GLU A 196 5.24 5.70 -20.23
C GLU A 196 5.35 4.27 -20.77
N HIS A 197 6.13 3.41 -20.12
CA HIS A 197 6.50 2.08 -20.62
C HIS A 197 6.27 0.97 -19.59
N PRO A 198 5.02 0.74 -19.12
CA PRO A 198 4.75 -0.33 -18.15
C PRO A 198 4.82 -1.70 -18.82
N GLN A 199 5.21 -2.70 -18.06
CA GLN A 199 5.11 -4.09 -18.51
C GLN A 199 3.63 -4.50 -18.56
N ARG A 200 3.26 -5.30 -19.58
CA ARG A 200 1.88 -5.80 -19.71
C ARG A 200 1.45 -6.63 -18.50
N ALA A 201 2.38 -7.40 -17.93
CA ALA A 201 2.14 -8.22 -16.75
C ALA A 201 1.74 -7.37 -15.52
N ASP A 202 2.37 -6.20 -15.32
CA ASP A 202 2.08 -5.30 -14.21
C ASP A 202 0.69 -4.68 -14.32
N ILE A 203 0.29 -4.28 -15.54
CA ILE A 203 -1.06 -3.77 -15.82
C ILE A 203 -2.09 -4.87 -15.55
N GLU A 204 -1.84 -6.10 -16.00
CA GLU A 204 -2.73 -7.24 -15.82
C GLU A 204 -2.86 -7.64 -14.35
N LEU A 205 -1.74 -7.66 -13.60
CA LEU A 205 -1.73 -7.91 -12.16
C LEU A 205 -2.57 -6.86 -11.44
N THR A 206 -2.31 -5.57 -11.68
CA THR A 206 -3.03 -4.45 -11.05
C THR A 206 -4.52 -4.50 -11.38
N ALA A 207 -4.88 -4.68 -12.66
CA ALA A 207 -6.27 -4.80 -13.09
C ALA A 207 -6.95 -6.03 -12.46
N THR A 208 -6.22 -7.14 -12.27
CA THR A 208 -6.74 -8.34 -11.60
C THR A 208 -7.01 -8.09 -10.12
N CYS A 209 -6.07 -7.47 -9.39
CA CYS A 209 -6.30 -7.08 -7.98
C CYS A 209 -7.55 -6.19 -7.86
N MET A 210 -7.65 -5.14 -8.68
CA MET A 210 -8.78 -4.24 -8.69
C MET A 210 -10.10 -4.93 -9.07
N ALA A 211 -10.10 -5.82 -10.06
CA ALA A 211 -11.29 -6.57 -10.47
C ALA A 211 -11.75 -7.57 -9.39
N GLN A 212 -10.84 -8.09 -8.59
CA GLN A 212 -11.12 -9.01 -7.49
C GLN A 212 -11.48 -8.31 -6.19
N SER A 213 -11.15 -7.02 -6.08
CA SER A 213 -11.52 -6.19 -4.92
C SER A 213 -13.02 -6.22 -4.69
N ARG A 214 -13.42 -6.27 -3.42
CA ARG A 214 -14.83 -6.27 -3.02
C ARG A 214 -15.44 -4.90 -3.28
N PRO A 215 -16.55 -4.79 -4.03
CA PRO A 215 -17.13 -3.49 -4.36
C PRO A 215 -17.53 -2.65 -3.13
N ALA A 216 -18.05 -3.30 -2.08
CA ALA A 216 -18.42 -2.61 -0.83
C ALA A 216 -17.20 -1.90 -0.20
N ASN A 217 -16.09 -2.61 -0.05
CA ASN A 217 -14.88 -2.04 0.54
C ASN A 217 -14.27 -0.89 -0.28
N LEU A 218 -14.50 -0.90 -1.60
CA LEU A 218 -14.15 0.20 -2.49
C LEU A 218 -14.79 1.51 -2.09
N MET A 219 -16.09 1.47 -1.75
CA MET A 219 -16.86 2.65 -1.40
C MET A 219 -16.64 3.05 0.06
N ASP A 220 -16.49 2.06 0.95
CA ASP A 220 -16.43 2.28 2.39
C ASP A 220 -15.12 2.96 2.83
N PHE A 221 -13.99 2.68 2.15
CA PHE A 221 -12.72 3.36 2.41
C PHE A 221 -12.63 4.78 1.85
N ARG A 222 -13.51 5.15 0.93
CA ARG A 222 -13.40 6.44 0.22
C ARG A 222 -13.52 7.67 1.12
N PRO A 223 -14.41 7.71 2.12
CA PRO A 223 -14.51 8.85 3.04
C PRO A 223 -13.22 9.11 3.81
N THR A 224 -12.49 8.06 4.20
CA THR A 224 -11.26 8.19 5.00
C THR A 224 -10.13 8.93 4.28
N PHE A 225 -10.15 9.00 2.94
CA PHE A 225 -9.15 9.75 2.18
C PHE A 225 -9.40 11.26 2.24
N THR A 226 -10.66 11.68 2.33
CA THR A 226 -11.03 13.09 2.48
C THR A 226 -10.60 13.63 3.85
N ASP A 227 -10.69 12.78 4.88
CA ASP A 227 -10.36 13.14 6.26
C ASP A 227 -8.87 12.91 6.59
N HIS A 228 -8.10 12.41 5.61
CA HIS A 228 -6.68 12.12 5.80
C HIS A 228 -5.86 13.40 5.82
N ASP A 229 -5.43 13.81 7.01
CA ASP A 229 -4.45 14.88 7.27
C ASP A 229 -3.52 14.41 8.39
N ARG A 230 -2.30 14.03 8.03
CA ARG A 230 -1.28 13.47 8.94
C ARG A 230 0.11 14.02 8.68
N ALA A 231 0.18 15.24 8.19
CA ALA A 231 1.46 15.89 7.98
C ALA A 231 2.25 15.99 9.29
N THR A 232 1.58 16.32 10.40
CA THR A 232 2.20 16.44 11.73
C THR A 232 2.68 15.09 12.28
N ALA A 233 2.04 13.97 11.93
CA ALA A 233 2.45 12.64 12.37
C ALA A 233 3.80 12.21 11.79
N LEU A 234 4.23 12.80 10.67
CA LEU A 234 5.54 12.57 10.09
C LEU A 234 6.69 12.92 11.03
N ALA A 235 6.48 13.80 12.01
CA ALA A 235 7.48 14.14 13.03
C ALA A 235 7.99 12.90 13.80
N ALA A 236 7.20 11.83 13.90
CA ALA A 236 7.65 10.57 14.50
C ALA A 236 8.79 9.89 13.72
N PHE A 237 9.02 10.27 12.47
CA PHE A 237 10.11 9.77 11.64
C PHE A 237 11.28 10.76 11.49
N ALA A 238 11.29 11.87 12.24
CA ALA A 238 12.31 12.93 12.09
C ALA A 238 13.76 12.42 12.23
N ASN A 239 13.99 11.42 13.10
CA ASN A 239 15.29 10.80 13.32
C ASN A 239 15.39 9.40 12.68
N THR A 240 14.46 9.04 11.80
CA THR A 240 14.41 7.74 11.14
C THR A 240 14.82 7.89 9.69
N PRO A 241 15.85 7.19 9.21
CA PRO A 241 16.19 7.18 7.77
C PRO A 241 14.95 6.90 6.93
N THR A 242 14.61 7.85 6.06
CA THR A 242 13.33 7.82 5.33
C THR A 242 13.53 8.04 3.84
N LEU A 243 12.83 7.23 3.03
CA LEU A 243 12.71 7.38 1.59
C LEU A 243 11.33 7.91 1.22
N VAL A 244 11.28 8.82 0.26
CA VAL A 244 10.04 9.23 -0.41
C VAL A 244 10.20 8.93 -1.89
N LEU A 245 9.44 7.95 -2.40
CA LEU A 245 9.57 7.42 -3.76
C LEU A 245 8.33 7.77 -4.57
N ALA A 246 8.47 8.49 -5.69
CA ALA A 246 7.32 8.94 -6.46
C ALA A 246 7.55 8.91 -7.97
N GLY A 247 6.53 8.50 -8.73
CA GLY A 247 6.49 8.62 -10.18
C GLY A 247 6.14 10.05 -10.60
N VAL A 248 6.91 10.63 -11.51
CA VAL A 248 6.68 12.00 -11.99
C VAL A 248 5.37 12.12 -12.78
N ARG A 249 4.91 11.00 -13.37
CA ARG A 249 3.67 10.90 -14.16
C ARG A 249 2.46 10.44 -13.35
N ASP A 250 2.55 10.40 -12.02
CA ASP A 250 1.44 9.99 -11.17
C ASP A 250 0.26 10.97 -11.31
N ARG A 251 -0.86 10.46 -11.85
CA ARG A 251 -2.10 11.22 -12.06
C ARG A 251 -3.04 11.08 -10.86
N LEU A 252 -2.84 10.05 -10.05
CA LEU A 252 -3.70 9.78 -8.90
C LEU A 252 -3.21 10.54 -7.67
N ILE A 253 -1.91 10.46 -7.38
CA ILE A 253 -1.24 11.22 -6.30
C ILE A 253 -0.06 11.99 -6.92
N PRO A 254 -0.31 13.19 -7.45
CA PRO A 254 0.72 13.98 -8.11
C PRO A 254 1.96 14.25 -7.24
N ILE A 255 3.09 14.46 -7.89
CA ILE A 255 4.41 14.62 -7.27
C ILE A 255 4.46 15.68 -6.14
N ARG A 256 3.55 16.65 -6.13
CA ARG A 256 3.43 17.66 -5.06
C ARG A 256 3.24 17.00 -3.68
N HIS A 257 2.54 15.87 -3.59
CA HIS A 257 2.32 15.14 -2.33
C HIS A 257 3.63 14.52 -1.80
N ALA A 258 4.45 13.96 -2.66
CA ALA A 258 5.78 13.47 -2.28
C ALA A 258 6.68 14.63 -1.83
N THR A 259 6.59 15.79 -2.49
CA THR A 259 7.31 17.01 -2.09
C THR A 259 6.83 17.52 -0.73
N ALA A 260 5.51 17.45 -0.46
CA ALA A 260 4.96 17.84 0.85
C ALA A 260 5.45 16.92 1.98
N ILE A 261 5.53 15.60 1.76
CA ILE A 261 6.10 14.65 2.74
C ILE A 261 7.58 14.98 2.99
N ALA A 262 8.37 15.18 1.93
CA ALA A 262 9.80 15.51 2.05
C ALA A 262 10.03 16.86 2.76
N ALA A 263 9.09 17.81 2.63
CA ALA A 263 9.17 19.08 3.34
C ALA A 263 8.96 18.94 4.87
N GLN A 264 8.23 17.91 5.33
CA GLN A 264 8.07 17.58 6.74
C GLN A 264 9.25 16.75 7.29
N LEU A 265 10.05 16.15 6.42
CA LEU A 265 11.18 15.26 6.73
C LEU A 265 12.43 15.72 5.97
N PRO A 266 13.12 16.77 6.45
CA PRO A 266 14.24 17.39 5.71
C PRO A 266 15.37 16.42 5.37
N ASP A 267 15.60 15.40 6.21
CA ASP A 267 16.64 14.38 6.03
C ASP A 267 16.16 13.19 5.15
N ALA A 268 14.90 13.20 4.69
CA ALA A 268 14.40 12.14 3.83
C ALA A 268 14.98 12.24 2.41
N THR A 269 15.33 11.09 1.84
CA THR A 269 15.74 11.02 0.44
C THR A 269 14.53 10.97 -0.48
N LEU A 270 14.26 12.07 -1.19
CA LEU A 270 13.21 12.13 -2.21
C LEU A 270 13.75 11.65 -3.57
N VAL A 271 13.20 10.53 -4.06
CA VAL A 271 13.52 9.96 -5.38
C VAL A 271 12.34 10.16 -6.32
N ARG A 272 12.59 10.83 -7.44
CA ARG A 272 11.61 11.09 -8.52
C ARG A 272 11.92 10.18 -9.70
N TYR A 273 10.99 9.28 -10.05
CA TYR A 273 11.15 8.35 -11.16
C TYR A 273 10.54 8.94 -12.42
N ALA A 274 11.39 9.43 -13.33
CA ALA A 274 10.95 9.93 -14.64
C ALA A 274 10.23 8.82 -15.43
N GLY A 275 9.16 9.17 -16.10
CA GLY A 275 8.37 8.23 -16.92
C GLY A 275 7.50 7.23 -16.13
N ALA A 276 7.68 7.07 -14.82
CA ALA A 276 6.82 6.23 -13.97
C ALA A 276 5.64 7.03 -13.38
N ALA A 277 4.60 6.31 -12.99
CA ALA A 277 3.39 6.90 -12.39
C ALA A 277 3.08 6.28 -11.01
N HIS A 278 1.80 6.03 -10.70
CA HIS A 278 1.34 5.60 -9.39
C HIS A 278 1.88 4.22 -8.97
N MET A 279 1.99 3.28 -9.94
CA MET A 279 2.51 1.94 -9.66
C MET A 279 4.04 1.87 -9.76
N VAL A 280 4.74 2.89 -9.26
CA VAL A 280 6.20 3.04 -9.35
C VAL A 280 6.96 1.80 -8.86
N HIS A 281 6.46 1.10 -7.84
CA HIS A 281 7.06 -0.13 -7.29
C HIS A 281 6.91 -1.36 -8.21
N LEU A 282 6.03 -1.31 -9.21
CA LEU A 282 5.96 -2.27 -10.31
C LEU A 282 6.78 -1.78 -11.50
N GLU A 283 6.55 -0.52 -11.93
CA GLU A 283 7.22 0.06 -13.10
C GLU A 283 8.75 0.17 -12.95
N ARG A 284 9.25 0.22 -11.74
CA ARG A 284 10.69 0.39 -11.38
C ARG A 284 11.07 -0.56 -10.24
N ALA A 285 10.59 -1.82 -10.30
CA ALA A 285 10.76 -2.78 -9.21
C ALA A 285 12.22 -2.93 -8.76
N ASP A 286 13.14 -3.07 -9.70
CA ASP A 286 14.58 -3.20 -9.40
C ASP A 286 15.14 -1.97 -8.67
N GLN A 287 14.76 -0.77 -9.15
CA GLN A 287 15.26 0.48 -8.57
C GLN A 287 14.64 0.73 -7.19
N VAL A 288 13.34 0.44 -7.01
CA VAL A 288 12.65 0.56 -5.72
C VAL A 288 13.23 -0.45 -4.73
N ALA A 289 13.40 -1.71 -5.13
CA ALA A 289 14.03 -2.73 -4.30
C ALA A 289 15.45 -2.36 -3.91
N HIS A 290 16.26 -1.83 -4.84
CA HIS A 290 17.60 -1.36 -4.57
C HIS A 290 17.62 -0.26 -3.50
N ARG A 291 16.74 0.75 -3.59
CA ARG A 291 16.63 1.82 -2.57
C ARG A 291 16.23 1.30 -1.21
N ILE A 292 15.28 0.35 -1.16
CA ILE A 292 14.87 -0.27 0.11
C ILE A 292 16.00 -1.13 0.67
N THR A 293 16.77 -1.83 -0.18
CA THR A 293 17.97 -2.59 0.21
C THR A 293 19.04 -1.69 0.83
N GLU A 294 19.34 -0.54 0.21
CA GLU A 294 20.28 0.44 0.75
C GLU A 294 19.82 0.95 2.13
N LEU A 295 18.54 1.28 2.27
CA LEU A 295 17.95 1.69 3.55
C LEU A 295 18.08 0.59 4.60
N ALA A 296 17.69 -0.65 4.27
CA ALA A 296 17.77 -1.78 5.18
C ALA A 296 19.22 -2.08 5.62
N ALA A 297 20.16 -2.03 4.69
CA ALA A 297 21.58 -2.23 4.98
C ALA A 297 22.16 -1.12 5.87
N MET A 298 21.73 0.12 5.68
CA MET A 298 22.15 1.26 6.51
C MET A 298 21.73 1.06 7.97
N VAL A 299 20.48 0.66 8.20
CA VAL A 299 19.89 0.55 9.55
C VAL A 299 20.17 -0.79 10.24
N SER A 300 20.74 -1.77 9.52
CA SER A 300 21.15 -3.07 10.07
C SER A 300 22.57 -3.09 10.61
N ARG A 301 23.36 -2.04 10.37
CA ARG A 301 24.73 -1.95 10.89
C ARG A 301 24.68 -1.75 12.40
N PRO A 302 25.39 -2.55 13.21
CA PRO A 302 25.53 -2.25 14.62
C PRO A 302 26.25 -0.89 14.75
N SER A 303 25.66 0.01 15.56
CA SER A 303 26.25 1.28 15.98
C SER A 303 27.46 1.07 16.87
#